data_69060a231cb00eb6d3ccb20b68b45fda
#
_entry.id   69060a231cb00eb6d3ccb20b68b45fda
#
_cell.length_a   1.000
_cell.length_b   1.000
_cell.length_c   1.000
_cell.angle_alpha   90.00
_cell.angle_beta   90.00
_cell.angle_gamma   90.00
#
_symmetry.space_group_name_H-M   'P 1'
#
loop_
_entity.id
_entity.type
_entity.pdbx_description
1 polymer ?
#
loop_
_entity_poly.entity_id
_entity_poly.type
_entity_poly.pdbx_seq_one_letter_code
_entity_poly.pdbx_strand_id
1 'polypeptide(L)'
;KTAIKPGAPREIFEIQPLSQAKYVVSYYTGAILDLNQHATLLVFDSLWGGDSHGILYRDLREKKGICYYVDSQLDRFSGVLYTMVGCSHSDFSVVSNSIEQALCHMRSEQFSMENLVHSKALIKNRLISAFHDRDLNLRILLSSIITEYNVELDRLSECVDRVTIGDISLLAKSLIKGVEYFLHDQ
;
A
#
# COMPACT_ATOMS: atom_id res chain seq x y z
N LYS A 1 21.96 0.76 7.50
CA LYS A 1 20.79 1.09 6.67
C LYS A 1 19.93 2.10 7.38
N THR A 2 19.83 3.27 6.79
CA THR A 2 19.07 4.36 7.43
C THR A 2 17.63 4.22 6.96
N ALA A 3 16.78 3.53 7.76
CA ALA A 3 15.34 3.72 7.61
C ALA A 3 15.08 5.24 7.68
N ILE A 4 14.30 5.75 6.76
CA ILE A 4 13.86 7.15 6.80
C ILE A 4 13.15 7.33 8.13
N LYS A 5 13.63 8.24 8.97
CA LYS A 5 12.93 8.56 10.21
C LYS A 5 11.68 9.36 9.86
N PRO A 6 10.50 8.96 10.36
CA PRO A 6 9.31 9.74 10.14
C PRO A 6 9.50 11.15 10.70
N GLY A 7 9.28 12.15 9.84
CA GLY A 7 9.12 13.54 10.27
C GLY A 7 7.71 13.80 10.80
N ALA A 8 7.44 15.04 11.21
CA ALA A 8 6.08 15.45 11.50
C ALA A 8 5.20 15.32 10.22
N PRO A 9 3.93 14.90 10.35
CA PRO A 9 3.01 14.88 9.22
C PRO A 9 2.94 16.25 8.54
N ARG A 10 2.90 16.26 7.21
CA ARG A 10 2.82 17.51 6.42
C ARG A 10 1.67 17.42 5.45
N GLU A 11 0.90 18.49 5.35
CA GLU A 11 -0.10 18.69 4.30
C GLU A 11 0.46 19.68 3.29
N ILE A 12 0.37 19.32 2.01
CA ILE A 12 0.87 20.14 0.89
C ILE A 12 -0.25 20.26 -0.12
N PHE A 13 -0.63 21.48 -0.42
CA PHE A 13 -1.61 21.81 -1.46
C PHE A 13 -0.89 22.54 -2.59
N GLU A 14 -1.09 22.08 -3.81
CA GLU A 14 -0.48 22.67 -4.99
C GLU A 14 -1.55 22.89 -6.07
N ILE A 15 -1.54 24.07 -6.68
CA ILE A 15 -2.48 24.45 -7.74
C ILE A 15 -1.73 24.40 -9.08
N GLN A 16 -2.24 23.58 -10.00
CA GLN A 16 -1.77 23.53 -11.39
C GLN A 16 -2.95 23.29 -12.32
N PRO A 17 -2.87 23.72 -13.61
CA PRO A 17 -3.90 23.41 -14.60
C PRO A 17 -3.96 21.89 -14.85
N LEU A 18 -5.00 21.23 -14.35
CA LEU A 18 -5.19 19.78 -14.45
C LEU A 18 -6.63 19.47 -14.83
N SER A 19 -6.81 18.35 -15.54
CA SER A 19 -8.14 17.80 -15.81
C SER A 19 -8.71 16.99 -14.64
N GLN A 20 -7.84 16.57 -13.72
CA GLN A 20 -8.21 15.73 -12.56
C GLN A 20 -7.27 16.04 -11.40
N ALA A 21 -7.84 16.23 -10.22
CA ALA A 21 -7.07 16.37 -9.00
C ALA A 21 -6.41 15.04 -8.61
N LYS A 22 -5.23 15.14 -7.98
CA LYS A 22 -4.46 13.99 -7.50
C LYS A 22 -4.22 14.13 -6.01
N TYR A 23 -4.69 13.17 -5.28
CA TYR A 23 -4.45 13.03 -3.85
C TYR A 23 -3.42 11.94 -3.61
N VAL A 24 -2.41 12.22 -2.80
CA VAL A 24 -1.40 11.25 -2.39
C VAL A 24 -1.21 11.31 -0.88
N VAL A 25 -1.26 10.18 -0.22
CA VAL A 25 -0.90 10.06 1.19
C VAL A 25 0.16 8.99 1.37
N SER A 26 1.15 9.28 2.21
CA SER A 26 2.23 8.36 2.53
C SER A 26 2.19 7.92 3.99
N TYR A 27 2.60 6.67 4.22
CA TYR A 27 2.76 6.10 5.55
C TYR A 27 4.14 5.45 5.67
N TYR A 28 4.85 5.73 6.75
CA TYR A 28 6.08 5.01 7.07
C TYR A 28 5.75 3.64 7.61
N THR A 29 6.36 2.61 7.02
CA THR A 29 6.22 1.20 7.41
C THR A 29 7.42 0.69 8.20
N GLY A 30 8.49 1.50 8.22
CA GLY A 30 9.79 1.05 8.72
C GLY A 30 10.58 0.21 7.71
N ALA A 31 11.78 -0.16 8.08
CA ALA A 31 12.62 -1.02 7.25
C ALA A 31 12.08 -2.47 7.27
N ILE A 32 12.12 -3.14 6.12
CA ILE A 32 11.81 -4.58 6.04
C ILE A 32 13.02 -5.35 6.55
N LEU A 33 12.82 -6.09 7.64
CA LEU A 33 13.89 -6.80 8.34
C LEU A 33 13.90 -8.32 8.06
N ASP A 34 12.73 -8.88 7.74
CA ASP A 34 12.58 -10.31 7.50
C ASP A 34 11.44 -10.64 6.51
N LEU A 35 11.36 -11.92 6.11
CA LEU A 35 10.37 -12.40 5.14
C LEU A 35 8.92 -12.31 5.66
N ASN A 36 8.66 -12.46 6.96
CA ASN A 36 7.31 -12.40 7.51
C ASN A 36 6.79 -10.96 7.43
N GLN A 37 7.61 -9.98 7.81
CA GLN A 37 7.28 -8.57 7.69
C GLN A 37 7.06 -8.18 6.23
N HIS A 38 7.91 -8.69 5.32
CA HIS A 38 7.76 -8.44 3.88
C HIS A 38 6.43 -9.03 3.35
N ALA A 39 6.12 -10.27 3.70
CA ALA A 39 4.86 -10.91 3.32
C ALA A 39 3.64 -10.13 3.85
N THR A 40 3.68 -9.71 5.11
CA THR A 40 2.61 -8.91 5.73
C THR A 40 2.40 -7.59 4.99
N LEU A 41 3.48 -6.89 4.63
CA LEU A 41 3.42 -5.63 3.87
C LEU A 41 2.85 -5.83 2.46
N LEU A 42 3.23 -6.89 1.75
CA LEU A 42 2.68 -7.20 0.42
C LEU A 42 1.18 -7.51 0.48
N VAL A 43 0.77 -8.31 1.46
CA VAL A 43 -0.65 -8.65 1.64
C VAL A 43 -1.44 -7.41 2.07
N PHE A 44 -0.88 -6.59 2.96
CA PHE A 44 -1.48 -5.32 3.37
C PHE A 44 -1.69 -4.39 2.17
N ASP A 45 -0.67 -4.18 1.34
CA ASP A 45 -0.74 -3.32 0.17
C ASP A 45 -1.84 -3.78 -0.81
N SER A 46 -1.90 -5.08 -1.12
CA SER A 46 -2.95 -5.66 -1.95
C SER A 46 -4.34 -5.47 -1.34
N LEU A 47 -4.49 -5.75 -0.04
CA LEU A 47 -5.75 -5.59 0.70
C LEU A 47 -6.18 -4.11 0.80
N TRP A 48 -5.23 -3.19 0.89
CA TRP A 48 -5.44 -1.77 1.07
C TRP A 48 -5.95 -1.10 -0.21
N GLY A 49 -5.15 -1.06 -1.26
CA GLY A 49 -5.48 -0.36 -2.50
C GLY A 49 -4.63 -0.79 -3.70
N GLY A 50 -3.74 -1.77 -3.54
CA GLY A 50 -2.83 -2.26 -4.58
C GLY A 50 -3.48 -3.13 -5.65
N ASP A 51 -4.80 -3.34 -5.59
CA ASP A 51 -5.57 -4.01 -6.64
C ASP A 51 -7.06 -3.59 -6.63
N SER A 52 -7.80 -4.05 -7.65
CA SER A 52 -9.23 -3.71 -7.84
C SER A 52 -10.17 -4.29 -6.77
N HIS A 53 -9.71 -5.21 -5.94
CA HIS A 53 -10.48 -5.78 -4.83
C HIS A 53 -10.06 -5.16 -3.48
N GLY A 54 -9.10 -4.25 -3.49
CA GLY A 54 -8.65 -3.52 -2.30
C GLY A 54 -9.78 -2.74 -1.63
N ILE A 55 -9.67 -2.57 -0.32
CA ILE A 55 -10.68 -1.89 0.51
C ILE A 55 -10.96 -0.48 -0.02
N LEU A 56 -9.91 0.27 -0.35
CA LEU A 56 -10.06 1.64 -0.86
C LEU A 56 -10.69 1.68 -2.25
N TYR A 57 -10.29 0.78 -3.15
CA TYR A 57 -10.88 0.72 -4.49
C TYR A 57 -12.39 0.47 -4.42
N ARG A 58 -12.80 -0.52 -3.62
CA ARG A 58 -14.22 -0.86 -3.44
C ARG A 58 -15.00 0.27 -2.79
N ASP A 59 -14.43 0.97 -1.82
CA ASP A 59 -15.13 2.07 -1.14
C ASP A 59 -15.24 3.32 -2.03
N LEU A 60 -14.10 3.79 -2.57
CA LEU A 60 -14.04 5.06 -3.29
C LEU A 60 -14.57 4.96 -4.72
N ARG A 61 -14.27 3.86 -5.43
CA ARG A 61 -14.65 3.72 -6.83
C ARG A 61 -15.96 2.98 -7.04
N GLU A 62 -16.17 1.83 -6.38
CA GLU A 62 -17.38 1.02 -6.62
C GLU A 62 -18.58 1.53 -5.83
N LYS A 63 -18.42 1.83 -4.54
CA LYS A 63 -19.53 2.25 -3.69
C LYS A 63 -19.86 3.74 -3.83
N LYS A 64 -18.85 4.62 -3.77
CA LYS A 64 -19.04 6.07 -3.79
C LYS A 64 -18.98 6.66 -5.20
N GLY A 65 -18.23 6.03 -6.13
CA GLY A 65 -18.09 6.51 -7.51
C GLY A 65 -17.35 7.86 -7.63
N ILE A 66 -16.52 8.23 -6.65
CA ILE A 66 -15.89 9.56 -6.54
C ILE A 66 -14.44 9.60 -7.01
N CYS A 67 -13.89 8.48 -7.45
CA CYS A 67 -12.52 8.45 -7.95
C CYS A 67 -12.40 7.77 -9.31
N TYR A 68 -11.40 8.19 -10.09
CA TYR A 68 -11.08 7.60 -11.39
C TYR A 68 -10.14 6.42 -11.23
N TYR A 69 -9.20 6.52 -10.29
CA TYR A 69 -8.29 5.43 -9.92
C TYR A 69 -7.96 5.51 -8.43
N VAL A 70 -7.65 4.36 -7.88
CA VAL A 70 -7.01 4.17 -6.58
C VAL A 70 -5.86 3.22 -6.80
N ASP A 71 -4.69 3.58 -6.33
CA ASP A 71 -3.51 2.72 -6.37
C ASP A 71 -2.72 2.88 -5.08
N SER A 72 -2.09 1.82 -4.61
CA SER A 72 -1.13 1.89 -3.53
C SER A 72 0.15 1.16 -3.91
N GLN A 73 1.27 1.66 -3.43
CA GLN A 73 2.57 1.10 -3.73
C GLN A 73 3.47 1.12 -2.50
N LEU A 74 4.14 0.00 -2.28
CA LEU A 74 5.15 -0.15 -1.25
C LEU A 74 6.54 0.11 -1.82
N ASP A 75 7.19 1.20 -1.41
CA ASP A 75 8.62 1.38 -1.63
C ASP A 75 9.42 0.71 -0.51
N ARG A 76 9.96 -0.46 -0.83
CA ARG A 76 10.75 -1.27 0.11
C ARG A 76 12.07 -0.61 0.53
N PHE A 77 12.63 0.26 -0.31
CA PHE A 77 13.92 0.90 -0.05
C PHE A 77 13.82 1.99 1.01
N SER A 78 12.78 2.81 0.89
CA SER A 78 12.50 3.90 1.83
C SER A 78 11.68 3.45 3.04
N GLY A 79 11.00 2.30 2.96
CA GLY A 79 10.06 1.87 3.98
C GLY A 79 8.81 2.76 4.02
N VAL A 80 8.28 3.08 2.85
CA VAL A 80 7.11 3.95 2.68
C VAL A 80 6.05 3.23 1.84
N LEU A 81 4.84 3.22 2.36
CA LEU A 81 3.63 2.91 1.61
C LEU A 81 2.97 4.23 1.21
N TYR A 82 2.66 4.41 -0.05
CA TYR A 82 1.92 5.57 -0.51
C TYR A 82 0.69 5.15 -1.31
N THR A 83 -0.38 5.92 -1.12
CA THR A 83 -1.68 5.71 -1.75
C THR A 83 -1.96 6.91 -2.63
N MET A 84 -2.34 6.64 -3.87
CA MET A 84 -2.68 7.65 -4.87
C MET A 84 -4.13 7.51 -5.27
N VAL A 85 -4.85 8.64 -5.31
CA VAL A 85 -6.26 8.69 -5.73
C VAL A 85 -6.45 9.82 -6.73
N GLY A 86 -7.01 9.50 -7.89
CA GLY A 86 -7.48 10.52 -8.85
C GLY A 86 -8.96 10.80 -8.61
N CYS A 87 -9.29 12.03 -8.26
CA CYS A 87 -10.66 12.43 -7.91
C CYS A 87 -10.99 13.83 -8.44
N SER A 88 -12.20 14.32 -8.17
CA SER A 88 -12.55 15.73 -8.37
C SER A 88 -12.03 16.56 -7.21
N HIS A 89 -11.76 17.86 -7.43
CA HIS A 89 -11.35 18.78 -6.37
C HIS A 89 -12.36 18.80 -5.20
N SER A 90 -13.65 18.82 -5.51
CA SER A 90 -14.74 18.80 -4.51
C SER A 90 -14.74 17.57 -3.60
N ASP A 91 -14.13 16.47 -4.02
CA ASP A 91 -14.19 15.19 -3.33
C ASP A 91 -13.00 14.95 -2.37
N PHE A 92 -12.05 15.90 -2.31
CA PHE A 92 -10.86 15.80 -1.46
C PHE A 92 -11.18 15.36 -0.03
N SER A 93 -12.06 16.07 0.64
CA SER A 93 -12.40 15.78 2.05
C SER A 93 -13.03 14.39 2.22
N VAL A 94 -13.84 13.96 1.25
CA VAL A 94 -14.47 12.65 1.28
C VAL A 94 -13.43 11.56 1.07
N VAL A 95 -12.49 11.76 0.14
CA VAL A 95 -11.38 10.83 -0.12
C VAL A 95 -10.47 10.70 1.09
N SER A 96 -9.99 11.82 1.65
CA SER A 96 -9.14 11.82 2.83
C SER A 96 -9.80 11.12 4.02
N ASN A 97 -11.06 11.46 4.32
CA ASN A 97 -11.82 10.82 5.40
C ASN A 97 -12.02 9.31 5.17
N SER A 98 -12.28 8.90 3.92
CA SER A 98 -12.46 7.48 3.59
C SER A 98 -11.19 6.67 3.82
N ILE A 99 -10.04 7.22 3.48
CA ILE A 99 -8.74 6.60 3.70
C ILE A 99 -8.47 6.42 5.20
N GLU A 100 -8.72 7.46 6.02
CA GLU A 100 -8.56 7.38 7.47
C GLU A 100 -9.54 6.38 8.11
N GLN A 101 -10.79 6.33 7.66
CA GLN A 101 -11.78 5.35 8.12
C GLN A 101 -11.36 3.92 7.76
N ALA A 102 -10.90 3.70 6.52
CA ALA A 102 -10.41 2.40 6.10
C ALA A 102 -9.22 1.93 6.95
N LEU A 103 -8.28 2.84 7.25
CA LEU A 103 -7.16 2.53 8.13
C LEU A 103 -7.62 2.20 9.56
N CYS A 104 -8.61 2.92 10.08
CA CYS A 104 -9.21 2.64 11.37
C CYS A 104 -9.87 1.25 11.41
N HIS A 105 -10.59 0.86 10.36
CA HIS A 105 -11.18 -0.46 10.22
C HIS A 105 -10.11 -1.56 10.18
N MET A 106 -9.00 -1.34 9.49
CA MET A 106 -7.89 -2.30 9.48
C MET A 106 -7.22 -2.43 10.85
N ARG A 107 -7.04 -1.31 11.56
CA ARG A 107 -6.53 -1.30 12.95
C ARG A 107 -7.40 -2.05 13.93
N SER A 108 -8.70 -2.07 13.72
CA SER A 108 -9.71 -2.73 14.57
C SER A 108 -10.14 -4.11 14.05
N GLU A 109 -9.46 -4.67 13.05
CA GLU A 109 -9.74 -5.98 12.44
C GLU A 109 -11.12 -6.06 11.76
N GLN A 110 -11.70 -4.91 11.37
CA GLN A 110 -13.02 -4.82 10.74
C GLN A 110 -12.94 -4.96 9.21
N PHE A 111 -12.36 -6.06 8.75
CA PHE A 111 -12.35 -6.45 7.33
C PHE A 111 -12.56 -7.96 7.21
N SER A 112 -13.05 -8.42 6.06
CA SER A 112 -13.46 -9.82 5.92
C SER A 112 -12.26 -10.76 5.71
N MET A 113 -12.40 -12.00 6.23
CA MET A 113 -11.47 -13.08 5.95
C MET A 113 -11.37 -13.36 4.43
N GLU A 114 -12.47 -13.23 3.70
CA GLU A 114 -12.51 -13.40 2.26
C GLU A 114 -11.56 -12.42 1.54
N ASN A 115 -11.56 -11.15 1.94
CA ASN A 115 -10.62 -10.15 1.38
C ASN A 115 -9.17 -10.53 1.66
N LEU A 116 -8.85 -11.04 2.85
CA LEU A 116 -7.51 -11.49 3.19
C LEU A 116 -7.09 -12.69 2.34
N VAL A 117 -7.96 -13.70 2.18
CA VAL A 117 -7.71 -14.88 1.35
C VAL A 117 -7.47 -14.48 -0.11
N HIS A 118 -8.31 -13.57 -0.63
CA HIS A 118 -8.16 -13.06 -1.99
C HIS A 118 -6.82 -12.34 -2.19
N SER A 119 -6.45 -11.43 -1.30
CA SER A 119 -5.16 -10.71 -1.37
C SER A 119 -3.97 -11.64 -1.31
N LYS A 120 -4.00 -12.67 -0.46
CA LYS A 120 -2.95 -13.71 -0.41
C LYS A 120 -2.82 -14.44 -1.74
N ALA A 121 -3.95 -14.86 -2.33
CA ALA A 121 -3.96 -15.57 -3.61
C ALA A 121 -3.37 -14.71 -4.73
N LEU A 122 -3.71 -13.42 -4.78
CA LEU A 122 -3.14 -12.47 -5.74
C LEU A 122 -1.63 -12.31 -5.58
N ILE A 123 -1.15 -12.12 -4.36
CA ILE A 123 0.29 -12.00 -4.10
C ILE A 123 1.02 -13.27 -4.48
N LYS A 124 0.49 -14.46 -4.15
CA LYS A 124 1.10 -15.74 -4.55
C LYS A 124 1.17 -15.87 -6.07
N ASN A 125 0.11 -15.52 -6.80
CA ASN A 125 0.13 -15.54 -8.26
C ASN A 125 1.16 -14.57 -8.84
N ARG A 126 1.32 -13.37 -8.24
CA ARG A 126 2.38 -12.42 -8.64
C ARG A 126 3.78 -12.99 -8.38
N LEU A 127 4.00 -13.67 -7.25
CA LEU A 127 5.28 -14.31 -6.93
C LEU A 127 5.60 -15.46 -7.90
N ILE A 128 4.61 -16.31 -8.25
CA ILE A 128 4.77 -17.36 -9.26
C ILE A 128 5.11 -16.75 -10.61
N SER A 129 4.41 -15.70 -11.04
CA SER A 129 4.70 -15.01 -12.31
C SER A 129 6.11 -14.42 -12.33
N ALA A 130 6.61 -13.96 -11.17
CA ALA A 130 7.95 -13.41 -11.05
C ALA A 130 9.04 -14.40 -11.41
N PHE A 131 8.85 -15.71 -11.17
CA PHE A 131 9.84 -16.74 -11.58
C PHE A 131 10.06 -16.81 -13.10
N HIS A 132 9.06 -16.44 -13.88
CA HIS A 132 9.08 -16.47 -15.34
C HIS A 132 9.40 -15.10 -15.97
N ASP A 133 9.41 -14.04 -15.19
CA ASP A 133 9.68 -12.67 -15.63
C ASP A 133 11.15 -12.29 -15.37
N ARG A 134 11.94 -12.18 -16.45
CA ARG A 134 13.37 -11.85 -16.36
C ARG A 134 13.63 -10.48 -15.79
N ASP A 135 12.80 -9.49 -16.15
CA ASP A 135 12.98 -8.12 -15.69
C ASP A 135 12.65 -8.00 -14.20
N LEU A 136 11.62 -8.70 -13.74
CA LEU A 136 11.26 -8.75 -12.33
C LEU A 136 12.32 -9.48 -11.50
N ASN A 137 12.86 -10.60 -12.03
CA ASN A 137 13.98 -11.29 -11.39
C ASN A 137 15.22 -10.40 -11.25
N LEU A 138 15.56 -9.64 -12.29
CA LEU A 138 16.66 -8.69 -12.25
C LEU A 138 16.42 -7.59 -11.21
N ARG A 139 15.21 -7.05 -11.11
CA ARG A 139 14.84 -6.07 -10.09
C ARG A 139 14.93 -6.64 -8.66
N ILE A 140 14.53 -7.90 -8.46
CA ILE A 140 14.65 -8.58 -7.17
C ILE A 140 16.14 -8.74 -6.80
N LEU A 141 16.99 -9.19 -7.75
CA LEU A 141 18.42 -9.31 -7.53
C LEU A 141 19.09 -7.98 -7.21
N LEU A 142 18.82 -6.93 -7.99
CA LEU A 142 19.33 -5.57 -7.72
C LEU A 142 18.88 -5.07 -6.35
N SER A 143 17.60 -5.30 -6.04
CA SER A 143 17.04 -4.97 -4.74
C SER A 143 17.78 -5.67 -3.59
N SER A 144 18.06 -6.97 -3.73
CA SER A 144 18.76 -7.75 -2.71
C SER A 144 20.19 -7.25 -2.47
N ILE A 145 20.88 -6.85 -3.54
CA ILE A 145 22.24 -6.27 -3.45
C ILE A 145 22.19 -4.92 -2.71
N ILE A 146 21.25 -4.03 -3.07
CA ILE A 146 21.14 -2.69 -2.48
C ILE A 146 20.71 -2.75 -1.01
N THR A 147 19.75 -3.61 -0.68
CA THR A 147 19.19 -3.70 0.67
C THR A 147 19.96 -4.66 1.57
N GLU A 148 20.87 -5.49 1.02
CA GLU A 148 21.50 -6.64 1.68
C GLU A 148 20.44 -7.61 2.27
N TYR A 149 19.23 -7.57 1.74
CA TYR A 149 18.11 -8.40 2.12
C TYR A 149 17.77 -9.33 0.95
N ASN A 150 18.12 -10.60 1.09
CA ASN A 150 17.85 -11.60 0.06
C ASN A 150 16.41 -12.09 0.13
N VAL A 151 15.68 -11.96 -0.97
CA VAL A 151 14.29 -12.43 -1.08
C VAL A 151 14.26 -13.77 -1.79
N GLU A 152 14.04 -14.84 -1.02
CA GLU A 152 13.75 -16.17 -1.56
C GLU A 152 12.23 -16.25 -1.83
N LEU A 153 11.83 -16.27 -3.11
CA LEU A 153 10.41 -16.17 -3.52
C LEU A 153 9.56 -17.32 -2.98
N ASP A 154 10.09 -18.55 -2.94
CA ASP A 154 9.37 -19.70 -2.38
C ASP A 154 9.08 -19.51 -0.90
N ARG A 155 10.09 -19.14 -0.12
CA ARG A 155 9.93 -18.86 1.32
C ARG A 155 9.03 -17.65 1.58
N LEU A 156 9.09 -16.63 0.71
CA LEU A 156 8.19 -15.50 0.80
C LEU A 156 6.73 -15.93 0.56
N SER A 157 6.50 -16.81 -0.42
CA SER A 157 5.18 -17.40 -0.68
C SER A 157 4.62 -18.16 0.54
N GLU A 158 5.46 -18.96 1.21
CA GLU A 158 5.08 -19.63 2.45
C GLU A 158 4.76 -18.64 3.58
N CYS A 159 5.52 -17.54 3.67
CA CYS A 159 5.23 -16.49 4.64
C CYS A 159 3.89 -15.80 4.35
N VAL A 160 3.54 -15.58 3.07
CA VAL A 160 2.23 -15.04 2.67
C VAL A 160 1.08 -15.92 3.18
N ASP A 161 1.21 -17.24 3.09
CA ASP A 161 0.18 -18.16 3.61
C ASP A 161 -0.05 -18.03 5.13
N ARG A 162 0.98 -17.68 5.87
CA ARG A 162 0.92 -17.53 7.34
C ARG A 162 0.39 -16.19 7.83
N VAL A 163 0.30 -15.17 6.98
CA VAL A 163 -0.23 -13.84 7.38
C VAL A 163 -1.64 -13.97 7.94
N THR A 164 -1.91 -13.37 9.07
CA THR A 164 -3.20 -13.38 9.77
C THR A 164 -3.86 -11.99 9.76
N ILE A 165 -5.14 -11.92 10.13
CA ILE A 165 -5.84 -10.63 10.37
C ILE A 165 -5.11 -9.82 11.45
N GLY A 166 -4.63 -10.49 12.51
CA GLY A 166 -3.87 -9.85 13.59
C GLY A 166 -2.58 -9.20 13.09
N ASP A 167 -1.83 -9.87 12.18
CA ASP A 167 -0.60 -9.30 11.60
C ASP A 167 -0.91 -8.04 10.79
N ILE A 168 -1.97 -8.04 9.99
CA ILE A 168 -2.44 -6.88 9.23
C ILE A 168 -2.84 -5.74 10.17
N SER A 169 -3.57 -6.04 11.26
CA SER A 169 -3.98 -5.05 12.26
C SER A 169 -2.77 -4.45 12.99
N LEU A 170 -1.81 -5.27 13.40
CA LEU A 170 -0.57 -4.82 14.02
C LEU A 170 0.23 -3.90 13.10
N LEU A 171 0.36 -4.27 11.83
CA LEU A 171 0.98 -3.41 10.83
C LEU A 171 0.21 -2.09 10.68
N ALA A 172 -1.13 -2.13 10.54
CA ALA A 172 -1.95 -0.92 10.43
C ALA A 172 -1.77 0.03 11.64
N LYS A 173 -1.61 -0.52 12.85
CA LYS A 173 -1.33 0.26 14.07
C LYS A 173 0.06 0.89 14.08
N SER A 174 1.04 0.25 13.44
CA SER A 174 2.42 0.74 13.37
C SER A 174 2.65 1.80 12.30
N LEU A 175 1.73 1.94 11.34
CA LEU A 175 1.85 2.94 10.28
C LEU A 175 1.82 4.36 10.82
N ILE A 176 2.83 5.14 10.46
CA ILE A 176 2.95 6.56 10.83
C ILE A 176 2.68 7.40 9.60
N LYS A 177 1.65 8.26 9.63
CA LYS A 177 1.31 9.17 8.53
C LYS A 177 2.49 10.11 8.25
N GLY A 178 2.86 10.23 7.00
CA GLY A 178 3.94 11.10 6.53
C GLY A 178 3.39 12.35 5.85
N VAL A 179 3.46 12.39 4.51
CA VAL A 179 3.00 13.51 3.70
C VAL A 179 1.62 13.20 3.15
N GLU A 180 0.75 14.19 3.22
CA GLU A 180 -0.51 14.29 2.50
C GLU A 180 -0.38 15.40 1.46
N TYR A 181 -0.51 15.04 0.19
CA TYR A 181 -0.31 15.94 -0.93
C TYR A 181 -1.56 15.99 -1.80
N PHE A 182 -2.02 17.18 -2.10
CA PHE A 182 -3.17 17.39 -2.96
C PHE A 182 -2.83 18.38 -4.08
N LEU A 183 -2.82 17.88 -5.29
CA LEU A 183 -2.63 18.63 -6.52
C LEU A 183 -3.98 18.80 -7.21
N HIS A 184 -4.40 20.05 -7.42
CA HIS A 184 -5.71 20.36 -8.02
C HIS A 184 -5.65 21.59 -8.93
N ASP A 185 -6.68 21.80 -9.72
CA ASP A 185 -6.94 23.04 -10.43
C ASP A 185 -7.63 24.07 -9.52
N GLN A 186 -7.85 25.28 -10.04
CA GLN A 186 -8.54 26.35 -9.29
C GLN A 186 -10.03 26.08 -9.10
#